data_637821eaccb31483dd2f0148c3003d8b
#
_entry.id   637821eaccb31483dd2f0148c3003d8b
#
_cell.length_a   1.000
_cell.length_b   1.000
_cell.length_c   1.000
_cell.angle_alpha   90.00
_cell.angle_beta   90.00
_cell.angle_gamma   90.00
#
_symmetry.space_group_name_H-M   'P 1'
#
loop_
_entity.id
_entity.type
_entity.pdbx_description
1 polymer ?
#
loop_
_entity_poly.entity_id
_entity_poly.type
_entity_poly.pdbx_seq_one_letter_code
_entity_poly.pdbx_strand_id
1 'polypeptide(L)'
;LSLNYGSALQTTALQKLVKDLGYNPITINNQYNNEKRKFSLKFPKLQRKEYWKTKKKFDAYFRKEVKLSKICYNNDAKVIAEKAHILMCGSDAIWNSNWICPLFLWDFKDLKNKPKIAYASSIQRGDVNYDMANALRSFVAISGREQKVGKLVSKYTNLPIETVLDPTLTVSGTYWEEKSEKRLI
;
A
#
# COMPACT_ATOMS: atom_id res chain seq x y z
N LEU A 1 7.93 -1.32 2.66
CA LEU A 1 7.98 -0.41 1.52
C LEU A 1 8.85 -1.03 0.42
N SER A 2 8.42 -0.96 -0.83
CA SER A 2 9.13 -1.56 -1.96
C SER A 2 10.15 -0.59 -2.57
N LEU A 3 11.20 -1.14 -3.19
CA LEU A 3 12.15 -0.36 -3.99
C LEU A 3 11.60 -0.18 -5.43
N ASN A 4 10.42 0.42 -5.53
CA ASN A 4 9.70 0.64 -6.76
C ASN A 4 9.22 2.09 -6.81
N TYR A 5 9.56 2.81 -7.88
CA TYR A 5 9.20 4.22 -8.05
C TYR A 5 7.67 4.42 -8.06
N GLY A 6 6.93 3.56 -8.78
CA GLY A 6 5.47 3.62 -8.81
C GLY A 6 4.86 3.51 -7.42
N SER A 7 5.27 2.50 -6.63
CA SER A 7 4.79 2.34 -5.26
C SER A 7 5.17 3.53 -4.36
N ALA A 8 6.34 4.14 -4.56
CA ALA A 8 6.75 5.32 -3.80
C ALA A 8 5.86 6.52 -4.12
N LEU A 9 5.63 6.79 -5.41
CA LEU A 9 4.76 7.88 -5.85
C LEU A 9 3.31 7.68 -5.41
N GLN A 10 2.77 6.46 -5.55
CA GLN A 10 1.42 6.13 -5.10
C GLN A 10 1.24 6.34 -3.60
N THR A 11 2.20 5.89 -2.78
CA THR A 11 2.16 6.09 -1.33
C THR A 11 2.17 7.57 -0.97
N THR A 12 3.02 8.36 -1.62
CA THR A 12 3.10 9.81 -1.41
C THR A 12 1.81 10.50 -1.81
N ALA A 13 1.28 10.19 -2.99
CA ALA A 13 0.05 10.75 -3.50
C ALA A 13 -1.14 10.42 -2.61
N LEU A 14 -1.32 9.16 -2.25
CA LEU A 14 -2.43 8.74 -1.39
C LEU A 14 -2.37 9.42 -0.02
N GLN A 15 -1.19 9.51 0.58
CA GLN A 15 -1.03 10.21 1.85
C GLN A 15 -1.34 11.71 1.73
N LYS A 16 -0.94 12.34 0.62
CA LYS A 16 -1.28 13.74 0.30
C LYS A 16 -2.79 13.94 0.20
N LEU A 17 -3.49 13.10 -0.58
CA LEU A 17 -4.93 13.19 -0.75
C LEU A 17 -5.68 13.06 0.58
N VAL A 18 -5.31 12.08 1.40
CA VAL A 18 -5.94 11.87 2.72
C VAL A 18 -5.66 13.06 3.65
N LYS A 19 -4.47 13.66 3.56
CA LYS A 19 -4.12 14.87 4.31
C LYS A 19 -4.93 16.08 3.86
N ASP A 20 -5.14 16.25 2.55
CA ASP A 20 -5.93 17.35 1.99
C ASP A 20 -7.41 17.28 2.41
N LEU A 21 -7.90 16.09 2.69
CA LEU A 21 -9.22 15.86 3.28
C LEU A 21 -9.29 16.16 4.79
N GLY A 22 -8.21 16.68 5.39
CA GLY A 22 -8.17 17.05 6.81
C GLY A 22 -7.80 15.93 7.78
N TYR A 23 -7.45 14.74 7.28
CA TYR A 23 -7.03 13.62 8.12
C TYR A 23 -5.53 13.65 8.40
N ASN A 24 -5.10 12.84 9.39
CA ASN A 24 -3.69 12.69 9.76
C ASN A 24 -3.19 11.28 9.40
N PRO A 25 -2.85 11.02 8.13
CA PRO A 25 -2.46 9.70 7.68
C PRO A 25 -1.07 9.31 8.19
N ILE A 26 -0.91 8.01 8.48
CA ILE A 26 0.37 7.37 8.81
C ILE A 26 0.49 6.13 7.95
N THR A 27 1.52 6.06 7.15
CA THR A 27 1.82 4.85 6.36
C THR A 27 2.57 3.84 7.22
N ILE A 28 2.06 2.61 7.28
CA ILE A 28 2.70 1.53 8.01
C ILE A 28 4.00 1.13 7.33
N ASN A 29 5.11 1.31 8.04
CA ASN A 29 6.44 0.91 7.56
C ASN A 29 6.67 -0.58 7.83
N ASN A 30 5.86 -1.44 7.18
CA ASN A 30 6.02 -2.87 7.31
C ASN A 30 7.21 -3.35 6.48
N GLN A 31 8.14 -3.99 7.14
CA GLN A 31 9.22 -4.73 6.49
C GLN A 31 8.90 -6.22 6.58
N TYR A 32 8.89 -6.89 5.45
CA TYR A 32 8.78 -8.34 5.46
C TYR A 32 9.96 -8.92 6.21
N ASN A 33 9.69 -9.85 7.10
CA ASN A 33 10.76 -10.56 7.82
C ASN A 33 11.57 -11.36 6.81
N ASN A 34 12.63 -10.75 6.33
CA ASN A 34 13.50 -11.27 5.29
C ASN A 34 14.48 -12.32 5.82
N GLU A 35 14.20 -12.96 6.96
CA GLU A 35 15.04 -14.08 7.40
C GLU A 35 15.13 -15.20 6.34
N LYS A 36 14.11 -15.36 5.50
CA LYS A 36 14.16 -16.26 4.35
C LYS A 36 14.79 -15.64 3.09
N ARG A 37 14.92 -14.32 3.00
CA ARG A 37 15.82 -13.63 2.07
C ARG A 37 17.15 -13.35 2.75
N LYS A 38 17.80 -14.34 3.29
CA LYS A 38 19.25 -14.32 3.34
C LYS A 38 19.66 -13.98 1.92
N PHE A 39 20.17 -12.77 1.75
CA PHE A 39 20.77 -12.35 0.48
C PHE A 39 21.65 -13.51 0.07
N SER A 40 21.19 -14.28 -0.89
CA SER A 40 21.89 -15.46 -1.33
C SER A 40 23.32 -15.01 -1.61
N LEU A 41 24.29 -15.68 -1.03
CA LEU A 41 25.72 -15.47 -1.32
C LEU A 41 26.03 -15.51 -2.82
N LYS A 42 25.05 -15.93 -3.63
CA LYS A 42 25.05 -15.95 -5.10
C LYS A 42 24.93 -14.57 -5.77
N PHE A 43 24.55 -13.50 -5.05
CA PHE A 43 24.51 -12.17 -5.69
C PHE A 43 25.93 -11.58 -5.77
N PRO A 44 26.40 -11.18 -6.98
CA PRO A 44 27.68 -10.53 -7.15
C PRO A 44 27.83 -9.30 -6.24
N LYS A 45 29.03 -9.04 -5.72
CA LYS A 45 29.31 -7.88 -4.83
C LYS A 45 28.85 -6.55 -5.43
N LEU A 46 28.94 -6.39 -6.76
CA LEU A 46 28.53 -5.19 -7.48
C LEU A 46 27.01 -4.95 -7.36
N GLN A 47 26.20 -6.00 -7.59
CA GLN A 47 24.74 -5.90 -7.47
C GLN A 47 24.30 -5.56 -6.04
N ARG A 48 25.03 -6.04 -5.03
CA ARG A 48 24.77 -5.67 -3.62
C ARG A 48 25.03 -4.19 -3.36
N LYS A 49 26.11 -3.62 -3.91
CA LYS A 49 26.43 -2.20 -3.74
C LYS A 49 25.36 -1.31 -4.39
N GLU A 50 24.91 -1.63 -5.59
CA GLU A 50 23.85 -0.90 -6.28
C GLU A 50 22.50 -1.02 -5.54
N TYR A 51 22.15 -2.19 -5.05
CA TYR A 51 20.96 -2.39 -4.22
C TYR A 51 20.97 -1.48 -2.99
N TRP A 52 22.06 -1.46 -2.23
CA TRP A 52 22.15 -0.64 -1.02
C TRP A 52 22.15 0.85 -1.32
N LYS A 53 22.75 1.27 -2.43
CA LYS A 53 22.72 2.65 -2.92
C LYS A 53 21.28 3.07 -3.24
N THR A 54 20.57 2.24 -3.99
CA THR A 54 19.16 2.46 -4.34
C THR A 54 18.29 2.48 -3.08
N LYS A 55 18.47 1.49 -2.19
CA LYS A 55 17.72 1.43 -0.93
C LYS A 55 17.88 2.69 -0.10
N LYS A 56 19.09 3.22 0.04
CA LYS A 56 19.34 4.48 0.77
C LYS A 56 18.56 5.66 0.17
N LYS A 57 18.48 5.75 -1.17
CA LYS A 57 17.69 6.80 -1.83
C LYS A 57 16.21 6.68 -1.53
N PHE A 58 15.63 5.47 -1.64
CA PHE A 58 14.23 5.23 -1.30
C PHE A 58 13.93 5.50 0.16
N ASP A 59 14.79 5.06 1.08
CA ASP A 59 14.64 5.32 2.52
C ASP A 59 14.69 6.83 2.84
N ALA A 60 15.56 7.59 2.15
CA ALA A 60 15.64 9.04 2.30
C ALA A 60 14.37 9.73 1.76
N TYR A 61 13.91 9.32 0.58
CA TYR A 61 12.67 9.80 -0.01
C TYR A 61 11.48 9.58 0.92
N PHE A 62 11.25 8.35 1.36
CA PHE A 62 10.13 8.04 2.23
C PHE A 62 10.17 8.81 3.55
N ARG A 63 11.35 8.95 4.18
CA ARG A 63 11.47 9.74 5.40
C ARG A 63 11.15 11.22 5.22
N LYS A 64 11.39 11.76 4.03
CA LYS A 64 11.13 13.17 3.72
C LYS A 64 9.68 13.41 3.33
N GLU A 65 9.11 12.54 2.51
CA GLU A 65 7.85 12.79 1.81
C GLU A 65 6.64 12.12 2.45
N VAL A 66 6.84 11.10 3.29
CA VAL A 66 5.78 10.28 3.84
C VAL A 66 5.89 10.19 5.36
N LYS A 67 4.81 10.44 6.06
CA LYS A 67 4.73 10.18 7.49
C LYS A 67 4.64 8.68 7.72
N LEU A 68 5.75 8.10 8.17
CA LEU A 68 5.87 6.67 8.42
C LEU A 68 5.65 6.34 9.89
N SER A 69 5.11 5.16 10.14
CA SER A 69 5.18 4.53 11.46
C SER A 69 6.61 4.12 11.81
N LYS A 70 6.85 3.71 13.04
CA LYS A 70 8.03 2.91 13.37
C LYS A 70 8.09 1.68 12.46
N ILE A 71 9.30 1.19 12.20
CA ILE A 71 9.48 -0.08 11.48
C ILE A 71 8.77 -1.17 12.26
N CYS A 72 8.00 -1.98 11.56
CA CYS A 72 7.30 -3.13 12.11
C CYS A 72 7.41 -4.32 11.16
N TYR A 73 7.12 -5.49 11.68
CA TYR A 73 7.12 -6.74 10.94
C TYR A 73 5.75 -7.40 11.09
N ASN A 74 5.10 -7.73 9.99
CA ASN A 74 3.83 -8.44 9.93
C ASN A 74 2.86 -8.17 11.11
N ASN A 75 2.91 -9.00 12.16
CA ASN A 75 1.99 -8.92 13.30
C ASN A 75 2.14 -7.64 14.13
N ASP A 76 3.32 -7.01 14.15
CA ASP A 76 3.51 -5.75 14.87
C ASP A 76 2.75 -4.60 14.24
N ALA A 77 2.45 -4.70 12.94
CA ALA A 77 1.64 -3.73 12.23
C ALA A 77 0.23 -3.59 12.84
N LYS A 78 -0.30 -4.67 13.43
CA LYS A 78 -1.56 -4.68 14.16
C LYS A 78 -1.56 -3.67 15.31
N VAL A 79 -0.53 -3.66 16.14
CA VAL A 79 -0.42 -2.74 17.30
C VAL A 79 -0.46 -1.27 16.87
N ILE A 80 0.08 -0.97 15.67
CA ILE A 80 0.00 0.38 15.10
C ILE A 80 -1.42 0.66 14.60
N ALA A 81 -2.03 -0.31 13.91
CA ALA A 81 -3.37 -0.21 13.35
C ALA A 81 -4.47 -0.07 14.44
N GLU A 82 -4.28 -0.67 15.60
CA GLU A 82 -5.20 -0.54 16.75
C GLU A 82 -5.42 0.92 17.18
N LYS A 83 -4.40 1.77 16.99
CA LYS A 83 -4.46 3.19 17.33
C LYS A 83 -5.12 4.05 16.25
N ALA A 84 -5.35 3.53 15.07
CA ALA A 84 -5.98 4.24 13.97
C ALA A 84 -7.51 4.23 14.10
N HIS A 85 -8.17 5.29 13.66
CA HIS A 85 -9.62 5.34 13.57
C HIS A 85 -10.13 4.62 12.31
N ILE A 86 -9.39 4.71 11.22
CA ILE A 86 -9.71 4.11 9.92
C ILE A 86 -8.47 3.39 9.39
N LEU A 87 -8.66 2.22 8.82
CA LEU A 87 -7.61 1.47 8.14
C LEU A 87 -7.79 1.60 6.64
N MET A 88 -6.72 1.95 5.93
CA MET A 88 -6.77 2.15 4.48
C MET A 88 -5.73 1.29 3.78
N CYS A 89 -6.11 0.66 2.69
CA CYS A 89 -5.19 0.02 1.76
C CYS A 89 -5.43 0.55 0.34
N GLY A 90 -4.43 0.42 -0.49
CA GLY A 90 -4.44 0.85 -1.88
C GLY A 90 -3.23 1.74 -2.12
N SER A 91 -2.94 2.22 -3.24
CA SER A 91 -3.30 1.81 -4.58
C SER A 91 -2.20 0.85 -5.03
N ASP A 92 -2.36 -0.05 -5.85
CA ASP A 92 -1.41 -0.95 -6.49
C ASP A 92 -2.06 -2.34 -6.67
N ALA A 93 -1.39 -3.27 -7.32
CA ALA A 93 -1.79 -4.66 -7.46
C ALA A 93 -1.65 -5.42 -6.11
N ILE A 94 -2.30 -4.91 -5.07
CA ILE A 94 -2.21 -5.41 -3.70
C ILE A 94 -3.05 -6.67 -3.47
N TRP A 95 -4.04 -6.90 -4.32
CA TRP A 95 -4.94 -8.03 -4.26
C TRP A 95 -4.60 -9.07 -5.33
N ASN A 96 -3.49 -9.76 -5.13
CA ASN A 96 -3.05 -10.83 -6.03
C ASN A 96 -3.24 -12.18 -5.32
N SER A 97 -4.08 -13.06 -5.88
CA SER A 97 -4.43 -14.33 -5.27
C SER A 97 -3.24 -15.27 -5.00
N ASN A 98 -2.14 -15.10 -5.71
CA ASN A 98 -0.96 -15.95 -5.53
C ASN A 98 -0.13 -15.61 -4.29
N TRP A 99 -0.28 -14.40 -3.76
CA TRP A 99 0.38 -13.99 -2.52
C TRP A 99 -0.30 -12.73 -1.96
N ILE A 100 -1.21 -12.91 -1.06
CA ILE A 100 -1.87 -11.79 -0.38
C ILE A 100 -1.17 -11.56 0.95
N CYS A 101 -0.69 -10.34 1.14
CA CYS A 101 -0.25 -9.91 2.46
C CYS A 101 -1.49 -9.62 3.32
N PRO A 102 -1.62 -10.23 4.50
CA PRO A 102 -2.74 -9.95 5.40
C PRO A 102 -2.94 -8.46 5.71
N LEU A 103 -1.88 -7.66 5.66
CA LEU A 103 -1.94 -6.21 5.82
C LEU A 103 -2.76 -5.51 4.73
N PHE A 104 -2.78 -6.03 3.51
CA PHE A 104 -3.57 -5.44 2.42
C PHE A 104 -5.06 -5.76 2.51
N LEU A 105 -5.41 -6.69 3.39
CA LEU A 105 -6.79 -7.03 3.71
C LEU A 105 -7.19 -6.56 5.11
N TRP A 106 -6.23 -6.11 5.92
CA TRP A 106 -6.45 -5.82 7.34
C TRP A 106 -7.12 -6.99 8.08
N ASP A 107 -6.78 -8.21 7.67
CA ASP A 107 -7.37 -9.44 8.20
C ASP A 107 -6.69 -9.85 9.52
N PHE A 108 -7.00 -9.09 10.56
CA PHE A 108 -6.60 -9.37 11.93
C PHE A 108 -7.86 -9.42 12.82
N LYS A 109 -7.97 -10.47 13.63
CA LYS A 109 -9.16 -10.69 14.50
C LYS A 109 -9.53 -9.47 15.33
N ASP A 110 -8.54 -8.79 15.89
CA ASP A 110 -8.75 -7.64 16.79
C ASP A 110 -9.09 -6.33 16.04
N LEU A 111 -8.95 -6.32 14.72
CA LEU A 111 -9.28 -5.15 13.88
C LEU A 111 -10.62 -5.30 13.16
N LYS A 112 -11.43 -6.30 13.49
CA LYS A 112 -12.70 -6.57 12.79
C LYS A 112 -13.68 -5.39 12.85
N ASN A 113 -13.73 -4.68 13.95
CA ASN A 113 -14.65 -3.56 14.17
C ASN A 113 -14.13 -2.21 13.67
N LYS A 114 -12.92 -2.15 13.11
CA LYS A 114 -12.38 -0.92 12.56
C LYS A 114 -12.87 -0.69 11.13
N PRO A 115 -13.31 0.51 10.78
CA PRO A 115 -13.63 0.85 9.39
C PRO A 115 -12.42 0.61 8.48
N LYS A 116 -12.62 -0.10 7.39
CA LYS A 116 -11.58 -0.43 6.41
C LYS A 116 -11.97 0.13 5.06
N ILE A 117 -11.05 0.79 4.41
CA ILE A 117 -11.24 1.41 3.08
C ILE A 117 -10.18 0.86 2.14
N ALA A 118 -10.60 0.51 0.93
CA ALA A 118 -9.71 0.21 -0.18
C ALA A 118 -9.84 1.28 -1.26
N TYR A 119 -8.76 1.99 -1.55
CA TYR A 119 -8.73 3.04 -2.56
C TYR A 119 -7.90 2.64 -3.77
N ALA A 120 -8.50 2.68 -4.96
CA ALA A 120 -7.85 2.37 -6.24
C ALA A 120 -7.05 1.06 -6.21
N SER A 121 -7.57 0.04 -5.51
CA SER A 121 -6.93 -1.27 -5.45
C SER A 121 -6.99 -1.96 -6.80
N SER A 122 -5.98 -2.77 -7.11
CA SER A 122 -5.86 -3.51 -8.36
C SER A 122 -5.69 -5.00 -8.14
N ILE A 123 -6.23 -5.79 -9.08
CA ILE A 123 -6.05 -7.25 -9.15
C ILE A 123 -5.33 -7.58 -10.45
N GLN A 124 -4.03 -7.75 -10.39
CA GLN A 124 -3.22 -7.96 -11.59
C GLN A 124 -3.36 -9.38 -12.14
N ARG A 125 -3.30 -10.38 -11.27
CA ARG A 125 -3.39 -11.81 -11.64
C ARG A 125 -4.28 -12.57 -10.67
N GLY A 126 -4.93 -13.59 -11.21
CA GLY A 126 -5.79 -14.49 -10.42
C GLY A 126 -7.20 -13.94 -10.22
N ASP A 127 -7.93 -14.61 -9.37
CA ASP A 127 -9.28 -14.32 -8.95
C ASP A 127 -9.33 -14.06 -7.44
N VAL A 128 -10.46 -13.64 -6.92
CA VAL A 128 -10.68 -13.51 -5.48
C VAL A 128 -10.69 -14.91 -4.86
N ASN A 129 -9.74 -15.19 -3.98
CA ASN A 129 -9.74 -16.45 -3.23
C ASN A 129 -10.63 -16.36 -1.98
N TYR A 130 -10.80 -17.47 -1.27
CA TYR A 130 -11.69 -17.56 -0.11
C TYR A 130 -11.31 -16.57 1.02
N ASP A 131 -10.03 -16.46 1.36
CA ASP A 131 -9.55 -15.58 2.43
C ASP A 131 -9.78 -14.11 2.08
N MET A 132 -9.50 -13.74 0.83
CA MET A 132 -9.78 -12.40 0.32
C MET A 132 -11.29 -12.10 0.34
N ALA A 133 -12.13 -13.04 -0.09
CA ALA A 133 -13.58 -12.89 -0.10
C ALA A 133 -14.13 -12.62 1.31
N ASN A 134 -13.62 -13.33 2.32
CA ASN A 134 -14.00 -13.11 3.71
C ASN A 134 -13.54 -11.75 4.25
N ALA A 135 -12.31 -11.36 3.93
CA ALA A 135 -11.76 -10.08 4.36
C ALA A 135 -12.52 -8.90 3.73
N LEU A 136 -12.89 -8.99 2.44
CA LEU A 136 -13.61 -7.94 1.71
C LEU A 136 -14.95 -7.57 2.36
N ARG A 137 -15.63 -8.51 3.01
CA ARG A 137 -16.89 -8.25 3.73
C ARG A 137 -16.73 -7.30 4.90
N SER A 138 -15.52 -7.09 5.40
CA SER A 138 -15.23 -6.19 6.52
C SER A 138 -14.90 -4.76 6.09
N PHE A 139 -14.83 -4.49 4.80
CA PHE A 139 -14.60 -3.14 4.28
C PHE A 139 -15.90 -2.34 4.30
N VAL A 140 -15.78 -1.03 4.54
CA VAL A 140 -16.90 -0.08 4.51
C VAL A 140 -16.94 0.71 3.18
N ALA A 141 -15.84 0.76 2.47
CA ALA A 141 -15.74 1.35 1.12
C ALA A 141 -14.64 0.67 0.32
N ILE A 142 -14.91 0.43 -0.95
CA ILE A 142 -13.97 -0.18 -1.89
C ILE A 142 -14.05 0.55 -3.21
N SER A 143 -12.90 0.96 -3.75
CA SER A 143 -12.76 1.39 -5.12
C SER A 143 -11.65 0.64 -5.83
N GLY A 144 -11.83 0.40 -7.11
CA GLY A 144 -10.87 -0.28 -7.97
C GLY A 144 -10.18 0.69 -8.93
N ARG A 145 -8.97 0.40 -9.32
CA ARG A 145 -8.27 1.15 -10.37
C ARG A 145 -8.74 0.75 -11.76
N GLU A 146 -9.26 -0.46 -11.90
CA GLU A 146 -9.81 -1.00 -13.14
C GLU A 146 -11.22 -1.56 -12.94
N GLN A 147 -12.04 -1.54 -13.98
CA GLN A 147 -13.39 -2.14 -13.97
C GLN A 147 -13.38 -3.63 -13.59
N LYS A 148 -12.28 -4.34 -13.89
CA LYS A 148 -12.09 -5.74 -13.50
C LYS A 148 -12.24 -5.94 -11.99
N VAL A 149 -11.73 -5.01 -11.18
CA VAL A 149 -11.85 -5.09 -9.71
C VAL A 149 -13.31 -5.12 -9.30
N GLY A 150 -14.12 -4.18 -9.83
CA GLY A 150 -15.54 -4.16 -9.56
C GLY A 150 -16.24 -5.47 -9.92
N LYS A 151 -15.97 -6.01 -11.12
CA LYS A 151 -16.56 -7.27 -11.58
C LYS A 151 -16.21 -8.48 -10.70
N LEU A 152 -15.00 -8.50 -10.13
CA LEU A 152 -14.55 -9.62 -9.30
C LEU A 152 -15.03 -9.49 -7.85
N VAL A 153 -14.96 -8.28 -7.29
CA VAL A 153 -15.18 -8.03 -5.86
C VAL A 153 -16.67 -7.92 -5.54
N SER A 154 -17.52 -7.42 -6.46
CA SER A 154 -18.98 -7.32 -6.28
C SER A 154 -19.67 -8.65 -5.98
N LYS A 155 -19.05 -9.77 -6.29
CA LYS A 155 -19.56 -11.10 -5.94
C LYS A 155 -19.50 -11.40 -4.43
N TYR A 156 -18.73 -10.65 -3.65
CA TYR A 156 -18.40 -10.94 -2.26
C TYR A 156 -18.79 -9.83 -1.27
N THR A 157 -19.26 -8.71 -1.79
CA THR A 157 -19.75 -7.58 -0.98
C THR A 157 -20.91 -6.89 -1.69
N ASN A 158 -21.82 -6.30 -0.91
CA ASN A 158 -22.92 -5.48 -1.42
C ASN A 158 -22.53 -3.99 -1.54
N LEU A 159 -21.29 -3.63 -1.27
CA LEU A 159 -20.83 -2.26 -1.43
C LEU A 159 -20.82 -1.86 -2.92
N PRO A 160 -21.21 -0.63 -3.26
CA PRO A 160 -20.93 -0.08 -4.57
C PRO A 160 -19.42 0.01 -4.78
N ILE A 161 -18.94 -0.46 -5.92
CA ILE A 161 -17.52 -0.44 -6.25
C ILE A 161 -17.31 0.44 -7.48
N GLU A 162 -16.72 1.59 -7.26
CA GLU A 162 -16.43 2.55 -8.31
C GLU A 162 -15.03 2.32 -8.89
N THR A 163 -14.88 2.64 -10.17
CA THR A 163 -13.55 2.73 -10.80
C THR A 163 -13.04 4.15 -10.65
N VAL A 164 -11.88 4.29 -10.02
CA VAL A 164 -11.26 5.58 -9.72
C VAL A 164 -9.84 5.65 -10.28
N LEU A 165 -9.34 6.86 -10.45
CA LEU A 165 -7.95 7.08 -10.88
C LEU A 165 -6.95 6.64 -9.81
N ASP A 166 -5.78 6.24 -10.28
CA ASP A 166 -4.61 6.09 -9.42
C ASP A 166 -4.33 7.40 -8.66
N PRO A 167 -3.98 7.37 -7.37
CA PRO A 167 -3.76 8.58 -6.58
C PRO A 167 -2.70 9.50 -7.20
N THR A 168 -1.73 8.98 -7.94
CA THR A 168 -0.71 9.78 -8.61
C THR A 168 -1.27 10.70 -9.69
N LEU A 169 -2.41 10.33 -10.29
CA LEU A 169 -3.12 11.12 -11.29
C LEU A 169 -4.15 12.08 -10.68
N THR A 170 -4.50 11.88 -9.43
CA THR A 170 -5.49 12.70 -8.72
C THR A 170 -4.85 13.92 -8.05
N VAL A 171 -3.58 13.83 -7.69
CA VAL A 171 -2.80 14.94 -7.15
C VAL A 171 -2.44 15.91 -8.30
N SER A 172 -2.52 17.23 -8.04
CA SER A 172 -2.26 18.27 -9.05
C SER A 172 -0.89 18.15 -9.71
N GLY A 173 -0.79 18.55 -10.98
CA GLY A 173 0.48 18.62 -11.71
C GLY A 173 1.50 19.52 -11.00
N THR A 174 1.08 20.65 -10.50
CA THR A 174 1.94 21.59 -9.75
C THR A 174 2.61 20.96 -8.54
N TYR A 175 1.93 20.07 -7.83
CA TYR A 175 2.54 19.31 -6.73
C TYR A 175 3.72 18.47 -7.20
N TRP A 176 3.61 17.82 -8.36
CA TRP A 176 4.68 17.00 -8.90
C TRP A 176 5.82 17.83 -9.49
N GLU A 177 5.51 18.98 -10.11
CA GLU A 177 6.50 19.95 -10.61
C GLU A 177 7.39 20.46 -9.48
N GLU A 178 6.80 20.93 -8.39
CA GLU A 178 7.55 21.37 -7.20
C GLU A 178 8.44 20.28 -6.61
N LYS A 179 8.00 19.01 -6.71
CA LYS A 179 8.79 17.85 -6.28
C LYS A 179 9.95 17.55 -7.21
N SER A 180 9.76 17.71 -8.52
CA SER A 180 10.80 17.45 -9.52
C SER A 180 11.91 18.50 -9.45
N GLU A 181 11.58 19.76 -9.28
CA GLU A 181 12.54 20.86 -9.12
C GLU A 181 13.46 20.67 -7.91
N LYS A 182 12.94 20.09 -6.84
CA LYS A 182 13.73 19.77 -5.64
C LYS A 182 14.64 18.54 -5.79
N ARG A 183 14.77 17.98 -6.98
CA ARG A 183 15.61 16.80 -7.30
C ARG A 183 15.43 15.66 -6.28
N LEU A 184 14.19 15.22 -6.06
CA LEU A 184 13.85 14.25 -5.01
C LEU A 184 14.11 12.79 -5.40
N ILE A 185 14.46 12.53 -6.66
CA ILE A 185 14.75 11.18 -7.16
C ILE A 185 16.07 11.16 -7.93
#